data_e2dee866a96844f4ccea5a6c3dec2c36
#
_entry.id   e2dee866a96844f4ccea5a6c3dec2c36
#
_cell.length_a   1.000
_cell.length_b   1.000
_cell.length_c   1.000
_cell.angle_alpha   90.00
_cell.angle_beta   90.00
_cell.angle_gamma   90.00
#
_symmetry.space_group_name_H-M   'P 1'
#
loop_
_entity.id
_entity.type
_entity.pdbx_description
1 polymer ?
#
loop_
_entity_poly.entity_id
_entity_poly.type
_entity_poly.pdbx_seq_one_letter_code
_entity_poly.pdbx_strand_id
1 'polypeptide(L)'
;MSFDSLGLAPEIMKAINEVGYTEPTPIQAEAIPQVLAGRDVLGIAQTGTGKTASFTLPMIHRLMKGRAKARMPRTLILEPTRELAAQVAENFDLYGKNTKLSKALLIGGVSFKDQEQAILRGADVLIATPGRLLDHVERGGVLLRGVEVLVIDEADRMLDMGFIPDIERIVSLVPFTRQTLFFSATMPPEITRLSEQFLSAPVRVEVARPSSTNDNVSQQLLEVAPAKKRDALRSLFKSENVANGIIFCNRKRDIADLLKYLQQNDYKAVSLHGDMDQHMRLRMLDQFKNGDATYLIASDVAARGLDIPAVSHVFNFDVPTHAEDYVHRIGRTGRAGRSGAAFTLGTRNDAKYVDAIEKLIEQPIPRASFEGGSGSEENGSDDKKPRSRNRRSRNEKGHDKKHEAREETSEAREPAKPREGGKRRGLLGRGRRDDKPQARETVSEAPVDAQPEVTAEPKVEAKPKAETKPKAETKPKAEAKPKAEAKPKAAAKPQAEAKPKAETKPKAKAAPKAADKSQSSNKGSDAFEGNMPDFLK
;
A
#
# COMPACT_ATOMS: atom_id res chain seq x y z
N MET A 1 -21.97 18.25 -6.01
CA MET A 1 -21.07 18.64 -7.13
C MET A 1 -21.00 17.47 -8.07
N SER A 2 -21.21 17.63 -9.38
CA SER A 2 -21.14 16.51 -10.32
C SER A 2 -19.74 16.41 -10.95
N PHE A 3 -19.39 15.26 -11.50
CA PHE A 3 -18.14 15.08 -12.25
C PHE A 3 -18.05 15.98 -13.48
N ASP A 4 -19.18 16.36 -14.08
CA ASP A 4 -19.23 17.28 -15.24
C ASP A 4 -18.62 18.64 -14.94
N SER A 5 -18.69 19.09 -13.67
CA SER A 5 -18.13 20.37 -13.24
C SER A 5 -16.61 20.35 -13.01
N LEU A 6 -15.97 19.18 -13.09
CA LEU A 6 -14.54 19.03 -12.82
C LEU A 6 -13.63 19.27 -14.04
N GLY A 7 -14.21 19.45 -15.26
CA GLY A 7 -13.45 19.77 -16.46
C GLY A 7 -12.69 18.58 -17.08
N LEU A 8 -13.11 17.36 -16.80
CA LEU A 8 -12.55 16.15 -17.38
C LEU A 8 -12.93 15.99 -18.86
N ALA A 9 -12.10 15.32 -19.64
CA ALA A 9 -12.35 15.06 -21.06
C ALA A 9 -13.56 14.13 -21.28
N PRO A 10 -14.28 14.25 -22.41
CA PRO A 10 -15.46 13.42 -22.70
C PRO A 10 -15.20 11.91 -22.66
N GLU A 11 -14.01 11.48 -23.07
CA GLU A 11 -13.59 10.07 -23.05
C GLU A 11 -13.54 9.51 -21.63
N ILE A 12 -13.09 10.35 -20.69
CA ILE A 12 -13.01 9.99 -19.25
C ILE A 12 -14.41 10.04 -18.64
N MET A 13 -15.20 11.07 -18.97
CA MET A 13 -16.59 11.17 -18.50
C MET A 13 -17.41 9.96 -18.93
N LYS A 14 -17.19 9.48 -20.16
CA LYS A 14 -17.82 8.25 -20.63
C LYS A 14 -17.44 7.05 -19.76
N ALA A 15 -16.15 6.90 -19.41
CA ALA A 15 -15.69 5.82 -18.56
C ALA A 15 -16.28 5.92 -17.14
N ILE A 16 -16.34 7.13 -16.55
CA ILE A 16 -16.95 7.41 -15.24
C ILE A 16 -18.41 6.97 -15.21
N ASN A 17 -19.19 7.34 -16.23
CA ASN A 17 -20.61 7.00 -16.34
C ASN A 17 -20.82 5.48 -16.51
N GLU A 18 -19.97 4.80 -17.28
CA GLU A 18 -20.02 3.36 -17.46
C GLU A 18 -19.67 2.57 -16.18
N VAL A 19 -18.84 3.14 -15.30
CA VAL A 19 -18.52 2.60 -13.97
C VAL A 19 -19.66 2.88 -12.96
N GLY A 20 -20.56 3.81 -13.29
CA GLY A 20 -21.69 4.17 -12.44
C GLY A 20 -21.33 5.19 -11.34
N TYR A 21 -20.28 5.96 -11.50
CA TYR A 21 -19.96 7.05 -10.58
C TYR A 21 -20.87 8.25 -10.87
N THR A 22 -21.64 8.65 -9.88
CA THR A 22 -22.61 9.76 -9.97
C THR A 22 -22.06 11.06 -9.42
N GLU A 23 -21.37 11.00 -8.29
CA GLU A 23 -20.83 12.15 -7.58
C GLU A 23 -19.37 11.93 -7.18
N PRO A 24 -18.52 12.96 -7.30
CA PRO A 24 -17.15 12.88 -6.83
C PRO A 24 -17.10 12.87 -5.31
N THR A 25 -16.21 12.07 -4.76
CA THR A 25 -15.89 12.13 -3.33
C THR A 25 -15.21 13.46 -2.98
N PRO A 26 -15.16 13.88 -1.69
CA PRO A 26 -14.53 15.15 -1.31
C PRO A 26 -13.11 15.29 -1.82
N ILE A 27 -12.26 14.25 -1.70
CA ILE A 27 -10.87 14.29 -2.18
C ILE A 27 -10.81 14.45 -3.72
N GLN A 28 -11.76 13.85 -4.45
CA GLN A 28 -11.83 13.98 -5.91
C GLN A 28 -12.27 15.37 -6.32
N ALA A 29 -13.30 15.92 -5.67
CA ALA A 29 -13.83 17.25 -5.97
C ALA A 29 -12.78 18.35 -5.78
N GLU A 30 -11.93 18.24 -4.76
CA GLU A 30 -10.90 19.21 -4.45
C GLU A 30 -9.60 18.99 -5.24
N ALA A 31 -9.12 17.73 -5.36
CA ALA A 31 -7.84 17.46 -5.98
C ALA A 31 -7.88 17.50 -7.52
N ILE A 32 -8.92 16.98 -8.17
CA ILE A 32 -8.96 16.89 -9.64
C ILE A 32 -8.73 18.23 -10.32
N PRO A 33 -9.40 19.34 -9.95
CA PRO A 33 -9.17 20.64 -10.58
C PRO A 33 -7.73 21.14 -10.41
N GLN A 34 -7.09 20.88 -9.27
CA GLN A 34 -5.72 21.30 -9.00
C GLN A 34 -4.71 20.52 -9.84
N VAL A 35 -4.93 19.20 -10.00
CA VAL A 35 -4.10 18.36 -10.87
C VAL A 35 -4.22 18.78 -12.32
N LEU A 36 -5.44 19.09 -12.81
CA LEU A 36 -5.66 19.61 -14.15
C LEU A 36 -4.99 20.98 -14.39
N ALA A 37 -4.96 21.82 -13.35
CA ALA A 37 -4.27 23.11 -13.37
C ALA A 37 -2.72 22.97 -13.34
N GLY A 38 -2.19 21.75 -13.20
CA GLY A 38 -0.73 21.51 -13.19
C GLY A 38 -0.06 21.82 -11.85
N ARG A 39 -0.82 21.97 -10.77
CA ARG A 39 -0.28 22.26 -9.43
C ARG A 39 0.13 20.99 -8.72
N ASP A 40 1.17 21.07 -7.91
CA ASP A 40 1.49 19.99 -6.97
C ASP A 40 0.38 19.86 -5.93
N VAL A 41 0.09 18.61 -5.53
CA VAL A 41 -0.99 18.31 -4.59
C VAL A 41 -0.44 17.45 -3.45
N LEU A 42 -0.73 17.87 -2.21
CA LEU A 42 -0.60 17.06 -1.01
C LEU A 42 -1.99 16.62 -0.58
N GLY A 43 -2.35 15.36 -0.89
CA GLY A 43 -3.64 14.78 -0.55
C GLY A 43 -3.58 13.96 0.74
N ILE A 44 -4.29 14.38 1.76
CA ILE A 44 -4.37 13.68 3.05
C ILE A 44 -5.75 13.06 3.20
N ALA A 45 -5.83 11.75 3.01
CA ALA A 45 -7.10 11.03 3.07
C ALA A 45 -6.89 9.54 3.32
N GLN A 46 -7.82 8.90 4.01
CA GLN A 46 -7.76 7.46 4.29
C GLN A 46 -7.95 6.60 3.04
N THR A 47 -7.59 5.31 3.13
CA THR A 47 -7.86 4.33 2.08
C THR A 47 -9.38 4.14 1.90
N GLY A 48 -9.84 4.08 0.65
CA GLY A 48 -11.28 3.94 0.34
C GLY A 48 -12.04 5.26 0.17
N THR A 49 -11.38 6.42 0.30
CA THR A 49 -11.97 7.76 0.06
C THR A 49 -11.99 8.16 -1.42
N GLY A 50 -11.43 7.34 -2.32
CA GLY A 50 -11.37 7.64 -3.75
C GLY A 50 -10.07 8.32 -4.21
N LYS A 51 -8.97 8.26 -3.43
CA LYS A 51 -7.65 8.81 -3.77
C LYS A 51 -7.18 8.38 -5.16
N THR A 52 -7.24 7.09 -5.47
CA THR A 52 -6.78 6.56 -6.76
C THR A 52 -7.43 7.24 -7.95
N ALA A 53 -8.73 7.44 -7.93
CA ALA A 53 -9.43 8.18 -8.99
C ALA A 53 -9.09 9.66 -8.99
N SER A 54 -8.79 10.28 -7.82
CA SER A 54 -8.46 11.70 -7.71
C SER A 54 -7.17 12.08 -8.45
N PHE A 55 -6.22 11.15 -8.60
CA PHE A 55 -5.01 11.38 -9.41
C PHE A 55 -5.08 10.70 -10.78
N THR A 56 -5.70 9.52 -10.92
CA THR A 56 -5.71 8.78 -12.18
C THR A 56 -6.55 9.48 -13.25
N LEU A 57 -7.75 9.97 -12.91
CA LEU A 57 -8.64 10.64 -13.88
C LEU A 57 -8.00 11.90 -14.50
N PRO A 58 -7.51 12.89 -13.73
CA PRO A 58 -6.89 14.08 -14.30
C PRO A 58 -5.54 13.78 -14.96
N MET A 59 -4.79 12.77 -14.51
CA MET A 59 -3.57 12.31 -15.14
C MET A 59 -3.86 11.78 -16.56
N ILE A 60 -4.85 10.91 -16.73
CA ILE A 60 -5.28 10.40 -18.03
C ILE A 60 -5.64 11.57 -18.95
N HIS A 61 -6.45 12.54 -18.47
CA HIS A 61 -6.80 13.75 -19.21
C HIS A 61 -5.55 14.47 -19.77
N ARG A 62 -4.57 14.70 -18.92
CA ARG A 62 -3.35 15.41 -19.32
C ARG A 62 -2.52 14.64 -20.33
N LEU A 63 -2.45 13.32 -20.18
CA LEU A 63 -1.67 12.44 -21.06
C LEU A 63 -2.30 12.20 -22.43
N MET A 64 -3.60 12.48 -22.63
CA MET A 64 -4.26 12.31 -23.95
C MET A 64 -3.58 13.12 -25.06
N LYS A 65 -2.87 14.19 -24.68
CA LYS A 65 -2.04 14.96 -25.62
C LYS A 65 -0.60 14.41 -25.56
N GLY A 66 -0.07 14.06 -26.72
CA GLY A 66 1.30 13.54 -26.83
C GLY A 66 1.41 12.03 -26.82
N ARG A 67 2.63 11.50 -26.76
CA ARG A 67 2.93 10.07 -26.78
C ARG A 67 4.24 9.78 -26.06
N ALA A 68 4.31 8.70 -25.33
CA ALA A 68 5.52 8.20 -24.72
C ALA A 68 6.58 7.79 -25.76
N LYS A 69 7.85 7.94 -25.41
CA LYS A 69 8.98 7.37 -26.15
C LYS A 69 9.37 6.04 -25.50
N ALA A 70 9.99 5.15 -26.30
CA ALA A 70 10.52 3.90 -25.78
C ALA A 70 11.42 4.16 -24.54
N ARG A 71 11.24 3.41 -23.47
CA ARG A 71 11.92 3.50 -22.19
C ARG A 71 11.72 4.82 -21.41
N MET A 72 10.91 5.75 -21.89
CA MET A 72 10.71 7.07 -21.27
C MET A 72 9.23 7.28 -20.98
N PRO A 73 8.74 6.82 -19.82
CA PRO A 73 7.38 7.06 -19.39
C PRO A 73 7.17 8.57 -19.13
N ARG A 74 5.92 9.01 -19.33
CA ARG A 74 5.51 10.40 -19.07
C ARG A 74 4.95 10.57 -17.66
N THR A 75 4.46 9.49 -17.06
CA THR A 75 4.00 9.46 -15.68
C THR A 75 4.64 8.29 -14.95
N LEU A 76 5.01 8.52 -13.70
CA LEU A 76 5.46 7.52 -12.75
C LEU A 76 4.53 7.52 -11.54
N ILE A 77 3.98 6.35 -11.20
CA ILE A 77 3.20 6.12 -9.99
C ILE A 77 3.97 5.13 -9.12
N LEU A 78 4.27 5.53 -7.89
CA LEU A 78 4.92 4.70 -6.88
C LEU A 78 3.89 4.18 -5.89
N GLU A 79 3.93 2.87 -5.69
CA GLU A 79 3.06 2.12 -4.79
C GLU A 79 3.87 1.29 -3.81
N PRO A 80 3.48 1.19 -2.53
CA PRO A 80 4.23 0.42 -1.54
C PRO A 80 4.20 -1.08 -1.77
N THR A 81 3.12 -1.60 -2.37
CA THR A 81 2.91 -3.04 -2.55
C THR A 81 2.56 -3.40 -3.99
N ARG A 82 2.84 -4.67 -4.36
CA ARG A 82 2.56 -5.21 -5.69
C ARG A 82 1.06 -5.18 -6.01
N GLU A 83 0.27 -5.44 -5.00
CA GLU A 83 -1.19 -5.50 -5.09
C GLU A 83 -1.81 -4.13 -5.33
N LEU A 84 -1.34 -3.09 -4.62
CA LEU A 84 -1.76 -1.71 -4.88
C LEU A 84 -1.36 -1.27 -6.28
N ALA A 85 -0.13 -1.54 -6.70
CA ALA A 85 0.32 -1.24 -8.04
C ALA A 85 -0.54 -1.94 -9.12
N ALA A 86 -0.92 -3.21 -8.90
CA ALA A 86 -1.83 -3.93 -9.79
C ALA A 86 -3.23 -3.31 -9.80
N GLN A 87 -3.78 -2.94 -8.64
CA GLN A 87 -5.08 -2.28 -8.51
C GLN A 87 -5.11 -0.91 -9.20
N VAL A 88 -4.04 -0.10 -9.07
CA VAL A 88 -3.92 1.17 -9.81
C VAL A 88 -3.85 0.91 -11.31
N ALA A 89 -3.18 -0.17 -11.73
CA ALA A 89 -3.12 -0.57 -13.14
C ALA A 89 -4.50 -0.97 -13.68
N GLU A 90 -5.30 -1.72 -12.93
CA GLU A 90 -6.68 -2.07 -13.28
C GLU A 90 -7.57 -0.81 -13.36
N ASN A 91 -7.47 0.08 -12.40
CA ASN A 91 -8.19 1.36 -12.42
C ASN A 91 -7.79 2.22 -13.63
N PHE A 92 -6.50 2.23 -13.99
CA PHE A 92 -6.04 2.92 -15.19
C PHE A 92 -6.70 2.36 -16.46
N ASP A 93 -6.80 1.03 -16.60
CA ASP A 93 -7.48 0.40 -17.74
C ASP A 93 -8.97 0.76 -17.76
N LEU A 94 -9.61 0.75 -16.60
CA LEU A 94 -11.02 1.07 -16.46
C LEU A 94 -11.33 2.51 -16.87
N TYR A 95 -10.57 3.48 -16.37
CA TYR A 95 -10.78 4.90 -16.63
C TYR A 95 -10.24 5.32 -18.01
N GLY A 96 -9.17 4.68 -18.46
CA GLY A 96 -8.49 4.98 -19.73
C GLY A 96 -9.01 4.21 -20.95
N LYS A 97 -10.02 3.35 -20.79
CA LYS A 97 -10.50 2.42 -21.84
C LYS A 97 -10.92 3.09 -23.16
N ASN A 98 -11.34 4.35 -23.10
CA ASN A 98 -11.71 5.14 -24.27
C ASN A 98 -10.54 5.98 -24.82
N THR A 99 -9.30 5.75 -24.34
CA THR A 99 -8.08 6.45 -24.75
C THR A 99 -7.10 5.49 -25.45
N LYS A 100 -6.03 6.04 -26.04
CA LYS A 100 -4.95 5.24 -26.65
C LYS A 100 -3.71 5.17 -25.73
N LEU A 101 -3.87 5.48 -24.48
CA LEU A 101 -2.77 5.49 -23.52
C LEU A 101 -2.37 4.06 -23.14
N SER A 102 -1.08 3.88 -22.89
CA SER A 102 -0.49 2.60 -22.54
C SER A 102 0.18 2.66 -21.16
N LYS A 103 0.16 1.54 -20.45
CA LYS A 103 0.82 1.41 -19.16
C LYS A 103 1.86 0.30 -19.15
N ALA A 104 2.79 0.37 -18.19
CA ALA A 104 3.65 -0.73 -17.79
C ALA A 104 3.60 -0.86 -16.26
N LEU A 105 3.54 -2.11 -15.79
CA LEU A 105 3.50 -2.45 -14.37
C LEU A 105 4.81 -3.12 -13.96
N LEU A 106 5.56 -2.49 -13.03
CA LEU A 106 6.84 -2.98 -12.53
C LEU A 106 6.73 -3.42 -11.08
N ILE A 107 6.50 -4.70 -10.88
CA ILE A 107 6.37 -5.31 -9.55
C ILE A 107 7.29 -6.52 -9.39
N GLY A 108 7.69 -6.80 -8.15
CA GLY A 108 8.46 -8.00 -7.84
C GLY A 108 7.64 -9.29 -8.01
N GLY A 109 8.31 -10.43 -8.20
CA GLY A 109 7.64 -11.74 -8.30
C GLY A 109 7.02 -12.05 -9.66
N VAL A 110 7.17 -11.17 -10.65
CA VAL A 110 6.75 -11.36 -12.04
C VAL A 110 7.98 -11.33 -12.96
N SER A 111 7.86 -11.95 -14.15
CA SER A 111 8.93 -12.02 -15.14
C SER A 111 9.52 -10.64 -15.45
N PHE A 112 10.85 -10.51 -15.30
CA PHE A 112 11.56 -9.27 -15.62
C PHE A 112 11.49 -8.95 -17.12
N LYS A 113 11.57 -9.98 -17.95
CA LYS A 113 11.58 -9.86 -19.41
C LYS A 113 10.26 -9.29 -19.97
N ASP A 114 9.13 -9.69 -19.40
CA ASP A 114 7.82 -9.21 -19.86
C ASP A 114 7.62 -7.73 -19.51
N GLN A 115 8.09 -7.33 -18.31
CA GLN A 115 8.10 -5.93 -17.90
C GLN A 115 9.01 -5.09 -18.81
N GLU A 116 10.21 -5.60 -19.14
CA GLU A 116 11.13 -4.94 -20.06
C GLU A 116 10.51 -4.74 -21.43
N GLN A 117 9.81 -5.73 -21.98
CA GLN A 117 9.13 -5.61 -23.26
C GLN A 117 8.04 -4.54 -23.26
N ALA A 118 7.26 -4.44 -22.17
CA ALA A 118 6.24 -3.39 -22.01
C ALA A 118 6.86 -1.99 -22.05
N ILE A 119 7.99 -1.80 -21.36
CA ILE A 119 8.72 -0.53 -21.34
C ILE A 119 9.30 -0.20 -22.72
N LEU A 120 9.85 -1.19 -23.43
CA LEU A 120 10.45 -1.01 -24.76
C LEU A 120 9.41 -0.60 -25.80
N ARG A 121 8.15 -1.05 -25.71
CA ARG A 121 7.05 -0.61 -26.58
C ARG A 121 6.71 0.87 -26.39
N GLY A 122 7.12 1.47 -25.25
CA GLY A 122 6.76 2.82 -24.84
C GLY A 122 5.46 2.84 -24.06
N ALA A 123 5.56 3.04 -22.75
CA ALA A 123 4.42 3.17 -21.84
C ALA A 123 4.25 4.65 -21.43
N ASP A 124 3.02 5.17 -21.55
CA ASP A 124 2.72 6.54 -21.10
C ASP A 124 2.74 6.62 -19.58
N VAL A 125 2.26 5.57 -18.92
CA VAL A 125 2.21 5.46 -17.45
C VAL A 125 3.03 4.26 -16.98
N LEU A 126 3.91 4.51 -16.04
CA LEU A 126 4.69 3.50 -15.34
C LEU A 126 4.17 3.40 -13.90
N ILE A 127 3.66 2.24 -13.53
CA ILE A 127 3.19 1.96 -12.18
C ILE A 127 4.19 0.97 -11.56
N ALA A 128 4.75 1.30 -10.40
CA ALA A 128 5.87 0.53 -9.89
C ALA A 128 5.95 0.47 -8.37
N THR A 129 6.50 -0.64 -7.86
CA THR A 129 7.05 -0.68 -6.50
C THR A 129 8.50 -0.19 -6.51
N PRO A 130 8.96 0.58 -5.47
CA PRO A 130 10.25 1.26 -5.49
C PRO A 130 11.43 0.37 -5.86
N GLY A 131 11.63 -0.75 -5.16
CA GLY A 131 12.77 -1.64 -5.40
C GLY A 131 12.79 -2.21 -6.82
N ARG A 132 11.64 -2.64 -7.40
CA ARG A 132 11.59 -3.17 -8.76
C ARG A 132 11.85 -2.10 -9.82
N LEU A 133 11.41 -0.87 -9.57
CA LEU A 133 11.73 0.26 -10.44
C LEU A 133 13.24 0.50 -10.47
N LEU A 134 13.89 0.55 -9.32
CA LEU A 134 15.35 0.72 -9.23
C LEU A 134 16.10 -0.41 -9.93
N ASP A 135 15.67 -1.68 -9.81
CA ASP A 135 16.22 -2.80 -10.58
C ASP A 135 16.23 -2.54 -12.10
N HIS A 136 15.12 -1.98 -12.65
CA HIS A 136 15.04 -1.65 -14.07
C HIS A 136 15.86 -0.42 -14.45
N VAL A 137 15.95 0.58 -13.57
CA VAL A 137 16.77 1.79 -13.79
C VAL A 137 18.27 1.42 -13.82
N GLU A 138 18.74 0.63 -12.85
CA GLU A 138 20.14 0.19 -12.75
C GLU A 138 20.59 -0.63 -13.97
N ARG A 139 19.69 -1.42 -14.53
CA ARG A 139 19.92 -2.18 -15.78
C ARG A 139 19.78 -1.32 -17.04
N GLY A 140 19.49 -0.01 -16.92
CA GLY A 140 19.27 0.89 -18.05
C GLY A 140 18.00 0.59 -18.84
N GLY A 141 17.05 -0.18 -18.27
CA GLY A 141 15.77 -0.52 -18.89
C GLY A 141 14.80 0.67 -18.94
N VAL A 142 14.87 1.59 -17.98
CA VAL A 142 13.99 2.77 -17.83
C VAL A 142 14.80 4.04 -17.71
N LEU A 143 14.33 5.10 -18.36
CA LEU A 143 14.87 6.45 -18.27
C LEU A 143 13.79 7.38 -17.72
N LEU A 144 13.95 7.82 -16.47
CA LEU A 144 12.95 8.65 -15.77
C LEU A 144 12.96 10.12 -16.16
N ARG A 145 13.91 10.55 -16.99
CA ARG A 145 14.04 11.95 -17.45
C ARG A 145 12.87 12.46 -18.30
N GLY A 146 11.95 11.60 -18.72
CA GLY A 146 10.75 11.95 -19.47
C GLY A 146 9.50 12.11 -18.61
N VAL A 147 9.61 11.94 -17.29
CA VAL A 147 8.47 11.99 -16.37
C VAL A 147 7.99 13.43 -16.22
N GLU A 148 6.74 13.65 -16.60
CA GLU A 148 6.00 14.92 -16.49
C GLU A 148 5.18 14.99 -15.18
N VAL A 149 4.68 13.81 -14.73
CA VAL A 149 3.88 13.66 -13.50
C VAL A 149 4.45 12.54 -12.65
N LEU A 150 4.73 12.83 -11.38
CA LEU A 150 5.10 11.85 -10.36
C LEU A 150 3.97 11.73 -9.35
N VAL A 151 3.51 10.52 -9.11
CA VAL A 151 2.55 10.18 -8.05
C VAL A 151 3.25 9.31 -7.01
N ILE A 152 3.14 9.69 -5.76
CA ILE A 152 3.57 8.90 -4.60
C ILE A 152 2.31 8.63 -3.78
N ASP A 153 1.78 7.41 -3.84
CA ASP A 153 0.58 7.04 -3.07
C ASP A 153 0.95 6.22 -1.84
N GLU A 154 0.20 6.37 -0.78
CA GLU A 154 0.39 5.70 0.52
C GLU A 154 1.83 5.87 1.06
N ALA A 155 2.30 7.13 1.09
CA ALA A 155 3.66 7.47 1.50
C ALA A 155 3.99 7.06 2.94
N ASP A 156 3.05 7.18 3.88
CA ASP A 156 3.18 6.69 5.26
C ASP A 156 3.46 5.18 5.30
N ARG A 157 2.85 4.41 4.43
CA ARG A 157 3.12 2.99 4.30
C ARG A 157 4.49 2.68 3.71
N MET A 158 4.94 3.50 2.77
CA MET A 158 6.30 3.35 2.24
C MET A 158 7.35 3.66 3.31
N LEU A 159 7.05 4.58 4.26
CA LEU A 159 7.87 4.82 5.44
C LEU A 159 7.94 3.58 6.34
N ASP A 160 6.78 3.00 6.70
CA ASP A 160 6.70 1.78 7.53
C ASP A 160 7.47 0.61 6.94
N MET A 161 7.53 0.52 5.61
CA MET A 161 8.23 -0.54 4.87
C MET A 161 9.71 -0.24 4.64
N GLY A 162 10.20 0.93 5.05
CA GLY A 162 11.59 1.33 4.91
C GLY A 162 12.01 1.73 3.50
N PHE A 163 11.05 2.11 2.64
CA PHE A 163 11.32 2.51 1.25
C PHE A 163 11.73 3.97 1.05
N ILE A 164 11.85 4.75 2.13
CA ILE A 164 12.19 6.17 2.01
C ILE A 164 13.50 6.41 1.25
N PRO A 165 14.61 5.68 1.50
CA PRO A 165 15.83 5.86 0.73
C PRO A 165 15.66 5.58 -0.76
N ASP A 166 14.85 4.56 -1.10
CA ASP A 166 14.55 4.21 -2.49
C ASP A 166 13.75 5.32 -3.18
N ILE A 167 12.76 5.89 -2.48
CA ILE A 167 11.94 7.00 -2.99
C ILE A 167 12.79 8.25 -3.22
N GLU A 168 13.61 8.65 -2.26
CA GLU A 168 14.53 9.78 -2.39
C GLU A 168 15.44 9.60 -3.61
N ARG A 169 15.98 8.40 -3.81
CA ARG A 169 16.79 8.05 -4.97
C ARG A 169 15.99 8.16 -6.28
N ILE A 170 14.78 7.62 -6.34
CA ILE A 170 13.90 7.71 -7.51
C ILE A 170 13.58 9.17 -7.83
N VAL A 171 13.20 9.96 -6.83
CA VAL A 171 12.88 11.39 -6.98
C VAL A 171 14.06 12.17 -7.54
N SER A 172 15.31 11.82 -7.18
CA SER A 172 16.51 12.44 -7.74
C SER A 172 16.74 12.16 -9.23
N LEU A 173 16.11 11.10 -9.78
CA LEU A 173 16.24 10.69 -11.18
C LEU A 173 15.17 11.26 -12.10
N VAL A 174 14.10 11.84 -11.56
CA VAL A 174 13.02 12.47 -12.34
C VAL A 174 13.26 13.99 -12.47
N PRO A 175 12.78 14.64 -13.56
CA PRO A 175 12.97 16.07 -13.76
C PRO A 175 12.41 16.91 -12.61
N PHE A 176 13.10 17.99 -12.28
CA PHE A 176 12.61 18.96 -11.28
C PHE A 176 11.32 19.67 -11.72
N THR A 177 11.12 19.84 -13.02
CA THR A 177 9.95 20.51 -13.60
C THR A 177 8.67 19.66 -13.62
N ARG A 178 8.73 18.43 -13.08
CA ARG A 178 7.56 17.55 -12.96
C ARG A 178 6.49 18.15 -12.07
N GLN A 179 5.26 17.76 -12.30
CA GLN A 179 4.20 17.90 -11.32
C GLN A 179 4.27 16.71 -10.33
N THR A 180 4.20 16.99 -9.03
CA THR A 180 4.22 15.94 -7.99
C THR A 180 2.88 15.86 -7.28
N LEU A 181 2.32 14.66 -7.21
CA LEU A 181 1.10 14.34 -6.47
C LEU A 181 1.47 13.39 -5.34
N PHE A 182 1.31 13.84 -4.11
CA PHE A 182 1.74 13.11 -2.92
C PHE A 182 0.52 12.78 -2.06
N PHE A 183 0.25 11.50 -1.85
CA PHE A 183 -0.89 11.04 -1.08
C PHE A 183 -0.44 10.23 0.14
N SER A 184 -1.06 10.52 1.28
CA SER A 184 -0.83 9.81 2.55
C SER A 184 -2.11 9.78 3.38
N ALA A 185 -2.26 8.78 4.25
CA ALA A 185 -3.35 8.77 5.22
C ALA A 185 -2.95 9.48 6.52
N THR A 186 -1.66 9.50 6.85
CA THR A 186 -1.10 10.13 8.05
C THR A 186 0.08 11.03 7.70
N MET A 187 0.39 11.99 8.57
CA MET A 187 1.48 12.95 8.37
C MET A 187 2.45 12.95 9.57
N PRO A 188 3.17 11.85 9.83
CA PRO A 188 4.24 11.88 10.81
C PRO A 188 5.36 12.83 10.36
N PRO A 189 6.27 13.25 11.26
CA PRO A 189 7.31 14.23 10.96
C PRO A 189 8.15 13.87 9.73
N GLU A 190 8.44 12.59 9.52
CA GLU A 190 9.22 12.09 8.39
C GLU A 190 8.48 12.31 7.06
N ILE A 191 7.17 12.04 7.01
CA ILE A 191 6.33 12.26 5.83
C ILE A 191 6.15 13.75 5.55
N THR A 192 6.00 14.56 6.60
CA THR A 192 5.96 16.03 6.47
C THR A 192 7.24 16.52 5.82
N ARG A 193 8.43 16.12 6.31
CA ARG A 193 9.73 16.46 5.73
C ARG A 193 9.82 16.05 4.25
N LEU A 194 9.40 14.85 3.90
CA LEU A 194 9.44 14.38 2.52
C LEU A 194 8.50 15.18 1.61
N SER A 195 7.30 15.52 2.09
CA SER A 195 6.38 16.35 1.32
C SER A 195 6.95 17.75 1.05
N GLU A 196 7.61 18.37 2.02
CA GLU A 196 8.30 19.66 1.85
C GLU A 196 9.48 19.56 0.87
N GLN A 197 10.18 18.43 0.84
CA GLN A 197 11.32 18.20 -0.05
C GLN A 197 10.90 17.93 -1.50
N PHE A 198 9.79 17.25 -1.72
CA PHE A 198 9.40 16.74 -3.04
C PHE A 198 8.40 17.62 -3.78
N LEU A 199 7.64 18.44 -3.07
CA LEU A 199 6.58 19.28 -3.59
C LEU A 199 7.00 20.74 -3.71
N SER A 200 6.50 21.41 -4.73
CA SER A 200 6.72 22.85 -4.94
C SER A 200 5.41 23.62 -4.79
N ALA A 201 5.29 24.41 -3.71
CA ALA A 201 4.09 25.19 -3.37
C ALA A 201 2.77 24.37 -3.55
N PRO A 202 2.64 23.20 -2.89
CA PRO A 202 1.53 22.31 -3.12
C PRO A 202 0.20 22.89 -2.64
N VAL A 203 -0.88 22.46 -3.28
CA VAL A 203 -2.22 22.59 -2.70
C VAL A 203 -2.42 21.44 -1.72
N ARG A 204 -2.67 21.77 -0.47
CA ARG A 204 -3.04 20.79 0.55
C ARG A 204 -4.54 20.54 0.45
N VAL A 205 -4.89 19.29 0.17
CA VAL A 205 -6.26 18.78 0.16
C VAL A 205 -6.36 17.78 1.29
N GLU A 206 -7.10 18.13 2.31
CA GLU A 206 -7.26 17.30 3.51
C GLU A 206 -8.73 16.98 3.72
N VAL A 207 -9.05 15.72 3.51
CA VAL A 207 -10.38 15.22 3.87
C VAL A 207 -10.33 14.88 5.35
N ALA A 208 -11.15 15.62 6.11
CA ALA A 208 -11.28 15.41 7.54
C ALA A 208 -11.40 13.91 7.84
N ARG A 209 -10.60 13.43 8.76
CA ARG A 209 -10.84 12.11 9.34
C ARG A 209 -12.30 12.14 9.82
N PRO A 210 -13.12 11.12 9.53
CA PRO A 210 -14.31 10.93 10.35
C PRO A 210 -13.82 11.03 11.79
N SER A 211 -14.36 11.93 12.56
CA SER A 211 -13.89 12.34 13.89
C SER A 211 -13.99 11.24 14.95
N SER A 212 -14.20 10.02 14.54
CA SER A 212 -14.16 8.81 15.35
C SER A 212 -13.75 7.65 14.47
N THR A 213 -13.05 6.69 15.02
CA THR A 213 -13.05 5.30 14.56
C THR A 213 -14.45 5.00 14.08
N ASN A 214 -14.62 4.77 12.77
CA ASN A 214 -15.89 4.52 12.08
C ASN A 214 -17.02 4.23 13.08
N ASP A 215 -17.93 5.18 13.31
CA ASP A 215 -19.09 5.01 14.21
C ASP A 215 -19.91 3.76 13.87
N ASN A 216 -19.65 3.22 12.68
CA ASN A 216 -20.24 1.98 12.18
C ASN A 216 -19.46 0.70 12.55
N VAL A 217 -18.34 0.79 13.30
CA VAL A 217 -17.56 -0.39 13.71
C VAL A 217 -17.67 -0.58 15.22
N SER A 218 -18.38 -1.63 15.63
CA SER A 218 -18.37 -2.06 17.03
C SER A 218 -16.98 -2.66 17.34
N GLN A 219 -16.35 -2.20 18.41
CA GLN A 219 -15.02 -2.63 18.81
C GLN A 219 -15.10 -3.33 20.15
N GLN A 220 -14.34 -4.43 20.32
CA GLN A 220 -14.26 -5.16 21.58
C GLN A 220 -12.87 -5.75 21.80
N LEU A 221 -12.34 -5.59 23.03
CA LEU A 221 -11.10 -6.21 23.49
C LEU A 221 -11.42 -7.39 24.40
N LEU A 222 -10.96 -8.59 24.02
CA LEU A 222 -11.04 -9.77 24.87
C LEU A 222 -9.68 -10.02 25.53
N GLU A 223 -9.63 -10.00 26.84
CA GLU A 223 -8.44 -10.37 27.60
C GLU A 223 -8.36 -11.90 27.72
N VAL A 224 -7.33 -12.49 27.08
CA VAL A 224 -7.17 -13.93 27.00
C VAL A 224 -5.73 -14.36 27.29
N ALA A 225 -5.58 -15.54 27.90
CA ALA A 225 -4.25 -16.15 28.01
C ALA A 225 -3.73 -16.57 26.63
N PRO A 226 -2.40 -16.48 26.35
CA PRO A 226 -1.83 -16.81 25.04
C PRO A 226 -2.26 -18.19 24.51
N ALA A 227 -2.30 -19.20 25.38
CA ALA A 227 -2.70 -20.56 25.00
C ALA A 227 -4.20 -20.71 24.66
N LYS A 228 -5.04 -19.74 25.04
CA LYS A 228 -6.49 -19.75 24.86
C LYS A 228 -6.97 -18.88 23.70
N LYS A 229 -6.07 -18.15 22.99
CA LYS A 229 -6.45 -17.30 21.88
C LYS A 229 -7.23 -18.04 20.78
N ARG A 230 -6.85 -19.30 20.46
CA ARG A 230 -7.54 -20.12 19.44
C ARG A 230 -8.95 -20.52 19.88
N ASP A 231 -9.13 -20.84 21.16
CA ASP A 231 -10.44 -21.18 21.72
C ASP A 231 -11.36 -19.96 21.75
N ALA A 232 -10.81 -18.80 22.15
CA ALA A 232 -11.52 -17.51 22.14
C ALA A 232 -11.96 -17.12 20.72
N LEU A 233 -11.07 -17.23 19.73
CA LEU A 233 -11.39 -16.95 18.33
C LEU A 233 -12.53 -17.88 17.83
N ARG A 234 -12.47 -19.16 18.15
CA ARG A 234 -13.51 -20.12 17.78
C ARG A 234 -14.85 -19.83 18.48
N SER A 235 -14.81 -19.36 19.73
CA SER A 235 -16.02 -18.90 20.43
C SER A 235 -16.67 -17.71 19.73
N LEU A 236 -15.86 -16.71 19.33
CA LEU A 236 -16.34 -15.57 18.55
C LEU A 236 -16.98 -16.00 17.21
N PHE A 237 -16.40 -16.95 16.50
CA PHE A 237 -17.00 -17.48 15.25
C PHE A 237 -18.36 -18.13 15.45
N LYS A 238 -18.64 -18.64 16.67
CA LYS A 238 -19.93 -19.27 17.02
C LYS A 238 -20.94 -18.27 17.54
N SER A 239 -20.48 -17.23 18.28
CA SER A 239 -21.37 -16.21 18.87
C SER A 239 -21.77 -15.15 17.85
N GLU A 240 -20.90 -14.84 16.90
CA GLU A 240 -21.11 -13.79 15.91
C GLU A 240 -21.65 -14.36 14.59
N ASN A 241 -22.47 -13.58 13.91
CA ASN A 241 -22.96 -13.94 12.58
C ASN A 241 -21.96 -13.49 11.51
N VAL A 242 -20.84 -14.24 11.40
CA VAL A 242 -19.74 -13.90 10.50
C VAL A 242 -20.08 -14.27 9.07
N ALA A 243 -20.39 -13.27 8.24
CA ALA A 243 -20.57 -13.48 6.81
C ALA A 243 -19.20 -13.71 6.12
N ASN A 244 -18.22 -12.88 6.41
CA ASN A 244 -16.81 -13.01 6.04
C ASN A 244 -15.93 -12.24 7.04
N GLY A 245 -14.69 -12.68 7.22
CA GLY A 245 -13.81 -12.06 8.22
C GLY A 245 -12.34 -12.09 7.85
N ILE A 246 -11.61 -11.06 8.31
CA ILE A 246 -10.14 -11.02 8.23
C ILE A 246 -9.58 -11.24 9.62
N ILE A 247 -8.56 -12.10 9.71
CA ILE A 247 -7.86 -12.43 10.94
C ILE A 247 -6.42 -11.93 10.82
N PHE A 248 -6.03 -10.99 11.66
CA PHE A 248 -4.69 -10.42 11.65
C PHE A 248 -3.76 -11.10 12.66
N CYS A 249 -2.60 -11.55 12.18
CA CYS A 249 -1.52 -12.10 12.99
C CYS A 249 -0.23 -11.29 12.76
N ASN A 250 0.53 -11.05 13.85
CA ASN A 250 1.78 -10.28 13.75
C ASN A 250 2.93 -11.10 13.12
N ARG A 251 2.89 -12.42 13.19
CA ARG A 251 3.99 -13.29 12.75
C ARG A 251 3.54 -14.28 11.68
N LYS A 252 4.36 -14.46 10.65
CA LYS A 252 4.11 -15.40 9.55
C LYS A 252 3.90 -16.84 10.02
N ARG A 253 4.66 -17.30 11.02
CA ARG A 253 4.51 -18.64 11.59
C ARG A 253 3.13 -18.84 12.18
N ASP A 254 2.62 -17.84 12.92
CA ASP A 254 1.33 -17.92 13.57
C ASP A 254 0.18 -17.99 12.55
N ILE A 255 0.36 -17.39 11.36
CA ILE A 255 -0.57 -17.49 10.22
C ILE A 255 -0.69 -18.94 9.75
N ALA A 256 0.44 -19.63 9.51
CA ALA A 256 0.44 -21.00 9.04
C ALA A 256 -0.17 -21.96 10.06
N ASP A 257 0.18 -21.78 11.33
CA ASP A 257 -0.33 -22.59 12.44
C ASP A 257 -1.84 -22.38 12.66
N LEU A 258 -2.30 -21.13 12.52
CA LEU A 258 -3.72 -20.80 12.65
C LEU A 258 -4.53 -21.31 11.45
N LEU A 259 -3.99 -21.20 10.23
CA LEU A 259 -4.62 -21.76 9.04
C LEU A 259 -4.87 -23.26 9.19
N LYS A 260 -3.82 -24.00 9.57
CA LYS A 260 -3.92 -25.44 9.81
C LYS A 260 -4.97 -25.78 10.88
N TYR A 261 -4.96 -25.01 11.98
CA TYR A 261 -5.94 -25.19 13.06
C TYR A 261 -7.37 -24.95 12.58
N LEU A 262 -7.63 -23.88 11.82
CA LEU A 262 -8.96 -23.56 11.32
C LEU A 262 -9.44 -24.60 10.30
N GLN A 263 -8.59 -25.04 9.38
CA GLN A 263 -8.92 -26.07 8.40
C GLN A 263 -9.22 -27.43 9.05
N GLN A 264 -8.50 -27.81 10.12
CA GLN A 264 -8.76 -29.02 10.91
C GLN A 264 -10.10 -28.97 11.68
N ASN A 265 -10.68 -27.80 11.86
CA ASN A 265 -11.97 -27.57 12.50
C ASN A 265 -13.07 -27.18 11.50
N ASP A 266 -12.89 -27.52 10.21
CA ASP A 266 -13.86 -27.33 9.11
C ASP A 266 -14.20 -25.87 8.79
N TYR A 267 -13.35 -24.92 9.18
CA TYR A 267 -13.51 -23.53 8.76
C TYR A 267 -12.88 -23.30 7.38
N LYS A 268 -13.64 -22.69 6.46
CA LYS A 268 -13.17 -22.28 5.14
C LYS A 268 -12.23 -21.07 5.28
N ALA A 269 -10.94 -21.33 5.45
CA ALA A 269 -9.93 -20.32 5.65
C ALA A 269 -8.81 -20.40 4.60
N VAL A 270 -8.33 -19.22 4.18
CA VAL A 270 -7.14 -19.04 3.34
C VAL A 270 -6.18 -18.09 4.03
N SER A 271 -4.91 -18.07 3.61
CA SER A 271 -3.91 -17.19 4.20
C SER A 271 -3.17 -16.35 3.18
N LEU A 272 -2.70 -15.17 3.63
CA LEU A 272 -1.82 -14.29 2.88
C LEU A 272 -0.61 -13.89 3.73
N HIS A 273 0.59 -14.15 3.22
CA HIS A 273 1.85 -13.72 3.84
C HIS A 273 2.94 -13.46 2.80
N GLY A 274 4.00 -12.73 3.20
CA GLY A 274 5.02 -12.23 2.28
C GLY A 274 5.84 -13.29 1.55
N ASP A 275 5.90 -14.54 2.05
CA ASP A 275 6.71 -15.61 1.45
C ASP A 275 5.95 -16.36 0.33
N MET A 276 4.67 -16.06 0.13
CA MET A 276 3.89 -16.64 -0.97
C MET A 276 4.30 -16.00 -2.29
N ASP A 277 4.36 -16.81 -3.35
CA ASP A 277 4.49 -16.26 -4.70
C ASP A 277 3.25 -15.46 -5.12
N GLN A 278 3.40 -14.57 -6.09
CA GLN A 278 2.36 -13.63 -6.48
C GLN A 278 1.10 -14.32 -7.02
N HIS A 279 1.28 -15.39 -7.78
CA HIS A 279 0.15 -16.16 -8.32
C HIS A 279 -0.70 -16.80 -7.21
N MET A 280 -0.03 -17.40 -6.20
CA MET A 280 -0.73 -17.97 -5.05
C MET A 280 -1.44 -16.91 -4.23
N ARG A 281 -0.84 -15.73 -4.04
CA ARG A 281 -1.48 -14.61 -3.32
C ARG A 281 -2.76 -14.16 -4.00
N LEU A 282 -2.72 -13.95 -5.32
CA LEU A 282 -3.90 -13.57 -6.09
C LEU A 282 -4.98 -14.65 -6.00
N ARG A 283 -4.61 -15.92 -6.18
CA ARG A 283 -5.55 -17.05 -6.06
C ARG A 283 -6.25 -17.13 -4.70
N MET A 284 -5.51 -16.93 -3.59
CA MET A 284 -6.11 -16.93 -2.24
C MET A 284 -7.04 -15.74 -2.06
N LEU A 285 -6.66 -14.59 -2.60
CA LEU A 285 -7.51 -13.40 -2.56
C LEU A 285 -8.80 -13.60 -3.36
N ASP A 286 -8.71 -14.19 -4.55
CA ASP A 286 -9.88 -14.49 -5.40
C ASP A 286 -10.82 -15.46 -4.70
N GLN A 287 -10.30 -16.53 -4.06
CA GLN A 287 -11.11 -17.45 -3.27
C GLN A 287 -11.87 -16.72 -2.14
N PHE A 288 -11.23 -15.76 -1.50
CA PHE A 288 -11.89 -14.96 -0.47
C PHE A 288 -12.91 -13.98 -1.06
N LYS A 289 -12.60 -13.30 -2.16
CA LYS A 289 -13.51 -12.38 -2.86
C LYS A 289 -14.77 -13.09 -3.39
N ASN A 290 -14.62 -14.30 -3.91
CA ASN A 290 -15.71 -15.08 -4.47
C ASN A 290 -16.56 -15.80 -3.42
N GLY A 291 -16.15 -15.76 -2.13
CA GLY A 291 -16.87 -16.43 -1.03
C GLY A 291 -16.56 -17.92 -0.89
N ASP A 292 -15.58 -18.45 -1.65
CA ASP A 292 -15.10 -19.83 -1.49
C ASP A 292 -14.43 -20.04 -0.13
N ALA A 293 -13.81 -18.98 0.40
CA ALA A 293 -13.27 -18.89 1.75
C ALA A 293 -14.00 -17.82 2.57
N THR A 294 -14.39 -18.18 3.80
CA THR A 294 -15.06 -17.28 4.74
C THR A 294 -14.05 -16.43 5.52
N TYR A 295 -12.87 -16.99 5.79
CA TYR A 295 -11.84 -16.33 6.61
C TYR A 295 -10.54 -16.15 5.85
N LEU A 296 -9.99 -14.94 5.92
CA LEU A 296 -8.68 -14.58 5.40
C LEU A 296 -7.73 -14.31 6.56
N ILE A 297 -6.69 -15.13 6.72
CA ILE A 297 -5.65 -14.92 7.73
C ILE A 297 -4.50 -14.17 7.08
N ALA A 298 -4.11 -13.03 7.64
CA ALA A 298 -3.08 -12.21 7.03
C ALA A 298 -2.16 -11.51 8.05
N SER A 299 -0.95 -11.17 7.64
CA SER A 299 -0.14 -10.18 8.34
C SER A 299 -0.46 -8.78 7.83
N ASP A 300 -0.13 -7.74 8.60
CA ASP A 300 -0.34 -6.35 8.20
C ASP A 300 0.28 -6.05 6.84
N VAL A 301 1.55 -6.43 6.65
CA VAL A 301 2.27 -6.24 5.38
C VAL A 301 1.56 -6.91 4.20
N ALA A 302 0.98 -8.11 4.41
CA ALA A 302 0.33 -8.85 3.35
C ALA A 302 -1.10 -8.38 3.06
N ALA A 303 -1.82 -7.88 4.06
CA ALA A 303 -3.19 -7.37 3.92
C ALA A 303 -3.24 -5.89 3.53
N ARG A 304 -2.14 -5.16 3.73
CA ARG A 304 -2.02 -3.76 3.32
C ARG A 304 -2.05 -3.67 1.80
N GLY A 305 -2.80 -2.72 1.30
CA GLY A 305 -2.88 -2.46 -0.13
C GLY A 305 -3.73 -3.44 -0.94
N LEU A 306 -4.35 -4.42 -0.29
CA LEU A 306 -5.29 -5.29 -0.98
C LEU A 306 -6.65 -4.61 -1.09
N ASP A 307 -7.22 -4.66 -2.29
CA ASP A 307 -8.64 -4.44 -2.48
C ASP A 307 -9.40 -5.65 -1.94
N ILE A 308 -9.56 -5.64 -0.62
CA ILE A 308 -10.39 -6.63 0.05
C ILE A 308 -11.78 -6.02 0.16
N PRO A 309 -12.82 -6.73 -0.30
CA PRO A 309 -14.20 -6.28 -0.12
C PRO A 309 -14.44 -5.94 1.35
N ALA A 310 -15.34 -5.00 1.61
CA ALA A 310 -15.75 -4.71 2.98
C ALA A 310 -16.19 -5.99 3.66
N VAL A 311 -15.49 -6.37 4.73
CA VAL A 311 -15.80 -7.57 5.51
C VAL A 311 -16.77 -7.25 6.63
N SER A 312 -17.53 -8.24 7.06
CA SER A 312 -18.42 -8.12 8.21
C SER A 312 -17.65 -8.02 9.52
N HIS A 313 -16.53 -8.75 9.62
CA HIS A 313 -15.76 -8.86 10.86
C HIS A 313 -14.25 -8.73 10.65
N VAL A 314 -13.60 -8.08 11.62
CA VAL A 314 -12.14 -8.06 11.76
C VAL A 314 -11.76 -8.72 13.09
N PHE A 315 -10.84 -9.66 13.05
CA PHE A 315 -10.31 -10.32 14.23
C PHE A 315 -8.81 -10.02 14.34
N ASN A 316 -8.41 -9.21 15.31
CA ASN A 316 -7.01 -9.04 15.67
C ASN A 316 -6.61 -10.20 16.57
N PHE A 317 -6.13 -11.31 15.98
CA PHE A 317 -5.61 -12.45 16.75
C PHE A 317 -4.42 -12.03 17.61
N ASP A 318 -3.62 -11.09 17.11
CA ASP A 318 -2.59 -10.41 17.87
C ASP A 318 -2.85 -8.90 17.87
N VAL A 319 -2.66 -8.26 19.03
CA VAL A 319 -2.67 -6.80 19.13
C VAL A 319 -1.56 -6.25 18.24
N PRO A 320 -1.82 -5.28 17.36
CA PRO A 320 -0.79 -4.70 16.52
C PRO A 320 0.26 -3.96 17.35
N THR A 321 1.51 -3.98 16.90
CA THR A 321 2.62 -3.32 17.60
C THR A 321 2.65 -1.81 17.38
N HIS A 322 2.03 -1.33 16.29
CA HIS A 322 1.84 0.09 15.99
C HIS A 322 0.35 0.43 16.06
N ALA A 323 0.04 1.53 16.72
CA ALA A 323 -1.36 1.92 16.94
C ALA A 323 -2.09 2.24 15.63
N GLU A 324 -1.38 2.78 14.65
CA GLU A 324 -1.88 3.09 13.31
C GLU A 324 -2.37 1.84 12.58
N ASP A 325 -1.69 0.69 12.76
CA ASP A 325 -2.11 -0.59 12.18
C ASP A 325 -3.49 -1.01 12.68
N TYR A 326 -3.83 -0.71 13.92
CA TYR A 326 -5.15 -0.98 14.46
C TYR A 326 -6.25 -0.31 13.62
N VAL A 327 -6.10 0.98 13.36
CA VAL A 327 -7.05 1.76 12.56
C VAL A 327 -7.14 1.20 11.13
N HIS A 328 -6.01 0.83 10.54
CA HIS A 328 -5.96 0.23 9.21
C HIS A 328 -6.58 -1.16 9.15
N ARG A 329 -6.47 -1.97 10.22
CA ARG A 329 -7.09 -3.30 10.32
C ARG A 329 -8.60 -3.18 10.46
N ILE A 330 -9.10 -2.41 11.43
CA ILE A 330 -10.54 -2.26 11.65
C ILE A 330 -11.22 -1.54 10.50
N GLY A 331 -10.52 -0.64 9.81
CA GLY A 331 -11.00 0.01 8.59
C GLY A 331 -11.23 -0.94 7.41
N ARG A 332 -11.05 -2.26 7.55
CA ARG A 332 -11.49 -3.28 6.58
C ARG A 332 -12.97 -3.61 6.72
N THR A 333 -13.60 -3.24 7.82
CA THR A 333 -15.06 -3.37 8.05
C THR A 333 -15.70 -1.98 8.18
N GLY A 334 -17.01 -1.90 8.28
CA GLY A 334 -17.75 -0.64 8.46
C GLY A 334 -17.73 0.30 7.25
N ARG A 335 -17.45 -0.20 6.03
CA ARG A 335 -17.33 0.61 4.81
C ARG A 335 -18.66 0.82 4.11
N ALA A 336 -18.79 1.92 3.38
CA ALA A 336 -19.96 2.26 2.57
C ALA A 336 -21.28 2.27 3.36
N GLY A 337 -21.26 2.79 4.59
CA GLY A 337 -22.44 2.90 5.44
C GLY A 337 -22.93 1.58 6.07
N ARG A 338 -22.17 0.48 5.91
CA ARG A 338 -22.48 -0.80 6.54
C ARG A 338 -21.91 -0.83 7.96
N SER A 339 -22.60 -1.52 8.88
CA SER A 339 -22.07 -1.84 10.20
C SER A 339 -21.01 -2.95 10.10
N GLY A 340 -20.05 -2.92 11.01
CA GLY A 340 -19.00 -3.92 11.12
C GLY A 340 -18.61 -4.20 12.56
N ALA A 341 -17.91 -5.31 12.80
CA ALA A 341 -17.40 -5.65 14.12
C ALA A 341 -15.89 -5.93 14.10
N ALA A 342 -15.20 -5.46 15.13
CA ALA A 342 -13.77 -5.66 15.31
C ALA A 342 -13.49 -6.23 16.71
N PHE A 343 -12.91 -7.42 16.76
CA PHE A 343 -12.53 -8.12 17.98
C PHE A 343 -11.02 -8.18 18.12
N THR A 344 -10.50 -7.85 19.28
CA THR A 344 -9.06 -7.88 19.54
C THR A 344 -8.76 -8.83 20.70
N LEU A 345 -7.88 -9.82 20.48
CA LEU A 345 -7.46 -10.79 21.49
C LEU A 345 -6.16 -10.31 22.16
N GLY A 346 -6.30 -9.57 23.25
CA GLY A 346 -5.18 -9.05 24.03
C GLY A 346 -4.73 -10.01 25.12
N THR A 347 -3.44 -10.01 25.37
CA THR A 347 -2.84 -10.67 26.55
C THR A 347 -2.37 -9.61 27.54
N ARG A 348 -2.07 -10.00 28.79
CA ARG A 348 -1.50 -9.07 29.79
C ARG A 348 -0.22 -8.36 29.31
N ASN A 349 0.55 -9.01 28.43
CA ASN A 349 1.78 -8.43 27.86
C ASN A 349 1.52 -7.36 26.79
N ASP A 350 0.31 -7.30 26.27
CA ASP A 350 -0.07 -6.39 25.17
C ASP A 350 -0.61 -5.04 25.71
N ALA A 351 -0.74 -4.85 27.02
CA ALA A 351 -1.34 -3.67 27.65
C ALA A 351 -0.77 -2.35 27.09
N LYS A 352 0.55 -2.24 26.96
CA LYS A 352 1.21 -1.03 26.42
C LYS A 352 0.80 -0.70 24.97
N TYR A 353 0.50 -1.72 24.16
CA TYR A 353 0.06 -1.51 22.79
C TYR A 353 -1.42 -1.13 22.75
N VAL A 354 -2.23 -1.71 23.64
CA VAL A 354 -3.65 -1.35 23.81
C VAL A 354 -3.75 0.11 24.27
N ASP A 355 -2.96 0.53 25.26
CA ASP A 355 -2.93 1.92 25.74
C ASP A 355 -2.56 2.91 24.61
N ALA A 356 -1.59 2.55 23.76
CA ALA A 356 -1.21 3.37 22.61
C ALA A 356 -2.33 3.46 21.56
N ILE A 357 -3.07 2.37 21.33
CA ILE A 357 -4.22 2.33 20.43
C ILE A 357 -5.35 3.21 20.98
N GLU A 358 -5.73 3.03 22.26
CA GLU A 358 -6.81 3.81 22.90
C GLU A 358 -6.49 5.31 22.91
N LYS A 359 -5.21 5.66 23.10
CA LYS A 359 -4.74 7.04 22.98
C LYS A 359 -4.85 7.59 21.55
N LEU A 360 -4.57 6.78 20.53
CA LEU A 360 -4.65 7.19 19.13
C LEU A 360 -6.11 7.39 18.69
N ILE A 361 -7.00 6.49 19.12
CA ILE A 361 -8.43 6.55 18.76
C ILE A 361 -9.24 7.44 19.70
N GLU A 362 -8.61 8.02 20.72
CA GLU A 362 -9.18 8.93 21.73
C GLU A 362 -10.40 8.36 22.47
N GLN A 363 -10.51 7.03 22.53
CA GLN A 363 -11.59 6.34 23.24
C GLN A 363 -11.13 4.99 23.78
N PRO A 364 -11.66 4.54 24.93
CA PRO A 364 -11.39 3.21 25.44
C PRO A 364 -12.08 2.14 24.58
N ILE A 365 -11.42 1.00 24.36
CA ILE A 365 -12.02 -0.14 23.69
C ILE A 365 -12.82 -0.93 24.73
N PRO A 366 -14.12 -1.18 24.52
CA PRO A 366 -14.94 -1.98 25.45
C PRO A 366 -14.31 -3.35 25.70
N ARG A 367 -14.15 -3.71 26.96
CA ARG A 367 -13.51 -4.96 27.38
C ARG A 367 -14.54 -6.03 27.66
N ALA A 368 -14.29 -7.25 27.19
CA ALA A 368 -15.05 -8.44 27.51
C ALA A 368 -14.16 -9.51 28.09
N SER A 369 -14.71 -10.27 29.02
CA SER A 369 -14.03 -11.46 29.57
C SER A 369 -14.40 -12.70 28.76
N PHE A 370 -13.40 -13.52 28.42
CA PHE A 370 -13.61 -14.83 27.83
C PHE A 370 -13.83 -15.86 28.95
N GLU A 371 -15.06 -16.29 29.17
CA GLU A 371 -15.44 -17.22 30.24
C GLU A 371 -14.83 -18.64 30.13
N GLY A 372 -14.17 -18.95 29.03
CA GLY A 372 -13.45 -20.22 28.83
C GLY A 372 -12.08 -20.30 29.53
N GLY A 373 -11.70 -19.32 30.36
CA GLY A 373 -10.38 -19.14 30.95
C GLY A 373 -10.33 -18.87 32.45
N SER A 374 -11.45 -18.95 33.17
CA SER A 374 -11.44 -18.78 34.63
C SER A 374 -10.83 -20.04 35.31
N GLY A 375 -9.51 -20.13 35.26
CA GLY A 375 -8.76 -20.70 36.36
C GLY A 375 -8.79 -19.66 37.46
N SER A 376 -9.64 -19.89 38.45
CA SER A 376 -9.66 -19.20 39.71
C SER A 376 -8.23 -19.07 40.27
N GLU A 377 -7.63 -17.90 40.13
CA GLU A 377 -6.59 -17.50 41.08
C GLU A 377 -7.29 -16.78 42.21
N GLU A 378 -7.63 -17.61 43.25
CA GLU A 378 -7.89 -17.13 44.58
C GLU A 378 -6.80 -16.16 45.01
N ASN A 379 -7.23 -14.95 45.37
CA ASN A 379 -6.50 -14.04 46.22
C ASN A 379 -6.15 -14.76 47.52
N GLY A 380 -4.99 -15.35 47.58
CA GLY A 380 -4.37 -15.80 48.82
C GLY A 380 -3.70 -14.63 49.49
N SER A 381 -4.45 -13.98 50.38
CA SER A 381 -3.90 -13.12 51.41
C SER A 381 -2.84 -13.86 52.22
N ASP A 382 -1.72 -13.18 52.41
CA ASP A 382 -0.67 -13.39 53.39
C ASP A 382 -1.20 -13.97 54.72
N ASP A 383 -0.79 -15.17 55.05
CA ASP A 383 -0.66 -15.57 56.46
C ASP A 383 0.55 -16.49 56.63
N LYS A 384 1.57 -15.92 57.21
CA LYS A 384 2.78 -16.58 57.69
C LYS A 384 2.43 -17.51 58.83
N LYS A 385 2.72 -18.81 58.71
CA LYS A 385 3.12 -19.65 59.86
C LYS A 385 4.09 -20.75 59.43
N PRO A 386 5.15 -20.97 60.23
CA PRO A 386 6.22 -21.91 59.89
C PRO A 386 5.94 -23.30 60.46
N ARG A 387 6.16 -24.34 59.67
CA ARG A 387 6.24 -25.73 60.20
C ARG A 387 7.52 -26.43 59.77
N SER A 388 8.33 -26.50 60.76
CA SER A 388 9.31 -27.47 61.27
C SER A 388 9.47 -28.80 60.53
N ARG A 389 10.73 -29.04 60.20
CA ARG A 389 11.56 -30.25 60.33
C ARG A 389 10.86 -31.62 60.37
N ASN A 390 11.29 -32.49 59.48
CA ASN A 390 11.83 -33.75 59.97
C ASN A 390 12.94 -34.33 59.06
N ARG A 391 13.98 -34.75 59.71
CA ARG A 391 15.26 -35.33 59.34
C ARG A 391 15.10 -36.81 58.94
N ARG A 392 15.94 -37.27 58.02
CA ARG A 392 16.73 -38.53 58.06
C ARG A 392 17.65 -38.49 56.84
N SER A 393 18.97 -38.18 56.98
CA SER A 393 20.09 -38.97 57.51
C SER A 393 20.45 -40.17 56.65
N ARG A 394 21.57 -40.05 55.93
CA ARG A 394 22.73 -40.95 56.01
C ARG A 394 23.73 -40.62 54.90
N ASN A 395 24.90 -40.10 55.34
CA ASN A 395 26.25 -40.67 55.41
C ASN A 395 26.88 -40.98 54.06
N GLU A 396 28.11 -40.70 53.76
CA GLU A 396 29.32 -40.27 54.45
C GLU A 396 30.44 -40.00 53.44
N LYS A 397 31.40 -39.18 53.88
CA LYS A 397 32.82 -39.05 53.55
C LYS A 397 33.17 -38.28 52.28
N GLY A 398 33.93 -37.23 52.30
CA GLY A 398 34.95 -36.67 53.18
C GLY A 398 36.11 -36.17 52.35
N HIS A 399 36.53 -34.99 52.43
CA HIS A 399 37.88 -34.52 52.71
C HIS A 399 38.02 -33.00 52.47
N ASP A 400 38.57 -32.43 53.53
CA ASP A 400 39.11 -31.10 53.77
C ASP A 400 40.02 -30.51 52.69
N LYS A 401 40.01 -29.19 52.59
CA LYS A 401 40.98 -28.16 53.06
C LYS A 401 40.71 -26.83 52.35
N LYS A 402 40.34 -25.83 53.15
CA LYS A 402 41.02 -24.62 53.58
C LYS A 402 41.81 -23.83 52.54
N HIS A 403 41.49 -22.58 52.27
CA HIS A 403 42.07 -21.33 52.73
C HIS A 403 41.50 -20.14 51.95
N GLU A 404 40.91 -19.22 52.66
CA GLU A 404 41.23 -17.80 52.92
C GLU A 404 41.31 -16.84 51.73
N ALA A 405 40.39 -15.92 51.83
CA ALA A 405 40.37 -14.47 51.63
C ALA A 405 41.54 -13.77 50.93
N ARG A 406 41.22 -12.88 50.00
CA ARG A 406 41.59 -11.46 50.10
C ARG A 406 41.02 -10.64 48.93
N GLU A 407 40.57 -9.46 49.33
CA GLU A 407 40.19 -8.30 48.53
C GLU A 407 41.32 -7.78 47.64
N GLU A 408 40.97 -7.05 46.63
CA GLU A 408 41.34 -5.69 46.24
C GLU A 408 41.66 -5.48 44.75
N THR A 409 40.89 -4.55 44.25
CA THR A 409 41.20 -3.39 43.39
C THR A 409 41.83 -3.53 42.03
N SER A 410 41.05 -2.99 41.10
CA SER A 410 41.36 -1.99 40.07
C SER A 410 42.42 -2.22 39.02
N GLU A 411 42.02 -1.88 37.86
CA GLU A 411 42.63 -1.06 36.80
C GLU A 411 42.76 -1.66 35.39
N ALA A 412 42.33 -0.81 34.50
CA ALA A 412 42.33 -0.88 33.06
C ALA A 412 43.63 -1.32 32.38
N ARG A 413 43.50 -1.97 31.24
CA ARG A 413 44.30 -1.66 30.04
C ARG A 413 43.84 -2.47 28.80
N GLU A 414 43.67 -1.75 27.74
CA GLU A 414 43.45 -2.14 26.33
C GLU A 414 44.71 -2.76 25.68
N PRO A 415 44.75 -3.00 24.34
CA PRO A 415 44.67 -4.31 23.69
C PRO A 415 45.99 -4.70 22.98
N ALA A 416 46.12 -5.94 22.58
CA ALA A 416 47.16 -6.32 21.62
C ALA A 416 46.74 -7.42 20.62
N LYS A 417 47.09 -7.15 19.40
CA LYS A 417 46.90 -7.92 18.16
C LYS A 417 47.87 -9.14 18.03
N PRO A 418 47.85 -9.86 16.93
CA PRO A 418 47.82 -11.33 16.86
C PRO A 418 49.18 -11.95 16.53
N ARG A 419 49.30 -13.27 16.66
CA ARG A 419 50.44 -14.04 16.09
C ARG A 419 49.97 -15.35 15.46
N GLU A 420 50.47 -15.50 14.25
CA GLU A 420 50.52 -16.68 13.39
C GLU A 420 51.25 -17.90 13.99
N GLY A 421 50.92 -19.05 13.47
CA GLY A 421 51.89 -20.08 13.22
C GLY A 421 51.59 -21.46 13.78
N GLY A 422 51.55 -22.48 12.89
CA GLY A 422 51.76 -23.83 13.36
C GLY A 422 51.16 -24.97 12.51
N LYS A 423 51.88 -25.36 11.50
CA LYS A 423 51.78 -26.57 10.64
C LYS A 423 51.63 -27.90 11.41
N ARG A 424 50.94 -28.88 10.81
CA ARG A 424 51.43 -30.23 10.40
C ARG A 424 50.25 -31.15 10.01
N ARG A 425 50.29 -31.66 8.76
CA ARG A 425 50.58 -33.01 8.22
C ARG A 425 49.49 -34.04 8.52
N GLY A 426 49.00 -34.76 7.57
CA GLY A 426 49.31 -35.52 6.38
C GLY A 426 48.05 -36.35 6.08
N LEU A 427 47.80 -37.13 5.09
CA LEU A 427 48.51 -37.77 4.03
C LEU A 427 47.53 -38.57 3.18
N LEU A 428 47.76 -38.67 1.86
CA LEU A 428 47.34 -39.71 0.90
C LEU A 428 45.86 -39.66 0.37
N GLY A 429 45.56 -39.75 -0.91
CA GLY A 429 46.31 -40.09 -2.09
C GLY A 429 45.48 -40.16 -3.36
N ARG A 430 46.14 -40.00 -4.48
CA ARG A 430 45.96 -40.60 -5.83
C ARG A 430 44.65 -40.36 -6.58
N GLY A 431 44.66 -39.90 -7.81
CA GLY A 431 45.48 -40.03 -8.99
C GLY A 431 44.89 -39.28 -10.18
N ARG A 432 45.73 -38.71 -10.99
CA ARG A 432 46.02 -38.90 -12.42
C ARG A 432 44.83 -38.69 -13.38
N ARG A 433 44.91 -37.97 -14.44
CA ARG A 433 45.97 -37.53 -15.41
C ARG A 433 45.35 -36.48 -16.33
N ASP A 434 46.09 -35.48 -16.68
CA ASP A 434 46.70 -35.02 -17.94
C ASP A 434 45.70 -34.29 -18.88
N ASP A 435 45.98 -33.14 -19.40
CA ASP A 435 47.07 -32.68 -20.20
C ASP A 435 47.04 -31.12 -20.34
N LYS A 436 48.25 -30.56 -20.34
CA LYS A 436 48.66 -29.24 -20.82
C LYS A 436 49.22 -29.46 -22.25
N PRO A 437 49.71 -28.49 -23.08
CA PRO A 437 50.27 -27.18 -22.73
C PRO A 437 50.22 -26.05 -23.79
N GLN A 438 50.90 -24.98 -23.42
CA GLN A 438 51.77 -24.03 -24.15
C GLN A 438 51.10 -22.78 -24.73
N ALA A 439 51.65 -21.64 -24.60
CA ALA A 439 52.76 -20.93 -24.00
C ALA A 439 53.01 -19.65 -24.82
N ARG A 440 53.48 -18.63 -24.10
CA ARG A 440 54.48 -17.59 -24.42
C ARG A 440 54.01 -16.41 -25.30
N GLU A 441 54.42 -15.18 -25.08
CA GLU A 441 55.60 -14.48 -24.50
C GLU A 441 55.16 -13.02 -24.19
N THR A 442 55.41 -12.47 -23.01
CA THR A 442 56.44 -11.56 -22.50
C THR A 442 56.81 -10.38 -23.38
N VAL A 443 56.85 -9.18 -22.75
CA VAL A 443 57.97 -8.31 -22.39
C VAL A 443 57.39 -6.97 -21.90
N SER A 444 57.49 -6.59 -20.60
CA SER A 444 58.32 -5.59 -19.92
C SER A 444 58.42 -4.24 -20.65
N GLU A 445 58.36 -3.12 -20.02
CA GLU A 445 59.00 -2.46 -18.90
C GLU A 445 58.34 -1.10 -18.60
N ALA A 446 58.36 -0.68 -17.37
CA ALA A 446 58.26 0.69 -16.91
C ALA A 446 59.70 1.22 -16.70
N PRO A 447 60.01 2.43 -16.23
CA PRO A 447 59.25 3.64 -15.89
C PRO A 447 59.87 4.94 -16.46
N VAL A 448 59.45 6.13 -16.07
CA VAL A 448 60.20 7.31 -15.59
C VAL A 448 59.44 8.61 -15.78
N ASP A 449 59.16 9.24 -14.67
CA ASP A 449 59.22 10.65 -14.22
C ASP A 449 59.24 11.81 -15.23
N ALA A 450 58.40 12.80 -14.92
CA ALA A 450 58.78 14.17 -14.58
C ALA A 450 57.63 15.18 -14.81
N GLN A 451 57.24 15.82 -13.75
CA GLN A 451 56.73 17.20 -13.80
C GLN A 451 57.92 18.14 -14.11
N PRO A 452 57.69 19.33 -14.68
CA PRO A 452 57.59 20.50 -13.80
C PRO A 452 56.57 21.57 -14.22
N GLU A 453 56.16 22.23 -13.22
CA GLU A 453 55.72 23.60 -12.92
C GLU A 453 55.92 24.70 -13.97
N VAL A 454 54.95 25.65 -13.89
CA VAL A 454 55.04 27.09 -13.62
C VAL A 454 54.71 28.07 -14.77
N THR A 455 53.81 29.00 -14.39
CA THR A 455 53.64 30.43 -14.79
C THR A 455 52.89 30.69 -16.09
N ALA A 456 52.01 31.64 -16.20
CA ALA A 456 51.66 32.89 -15.55
C ALA A 456 50.43 33.45 -16.31
N GLU A 457 49.57 34.13 -15.61
CA GLU A 457 48.65 35.14 -16.19
C GLU A 457 49.41 36.28 -16.86
N PRO A 458 48.78 37.00 -17.79
CA PRO A 458 48.44 38.35 -17.38
C PRO A 458 47.03 38.83 -17.79
N LYS A 459 46.50 39.67 -16.89
CA LYS A 459 45.50 40.70 -17.05
C LYS A 459 45.74 41.55 -18.29
N VAL A 460 44.64 42.12 -18.85
CA VAL A 460 44.36 43.55 -19.09
C VAL A 460 42.98 43.69 -19.70
N GLU A 461 42.03 44.24 -18.99
CA GLU A 461 41.27 45.50 -19.15
C GLU A 461 40.93 45.92 -20.56
N ALA A 462 39.62 46.11 -20.82
CA ALA A 462 39.01 47.40 -21.10
C ALA A 462 37.50 47.29 -21.41
N LYS A 463 36.71 47.99 -20.60
CA LYS A 463 35.43 48.58 -21.02
C LYS A 463 35.76 49.84 -21.84
N PRO A 464 34.91 50.28 -22.80
CA PRO A 464 34.11 51.44 -22.53
C PRO A 464 32.64 51.37 -23.00
N LYS A 465 31.77 51.93 -22.16
CA LYS A 465 30.88 53.12 -22.30
C LYS A 465 30.05 53.16 -23.58
N ALA A 466 28.76 53.11 -23.47
CA ALA A 466 27.73 54.07 -23.05
C ALA A 466 27.07 54.84 -24.23
N GLU A 467 25.74 54.93 -24.09
CA GLU A 467 24.81 55.91 -24.59
C GLU A 467 24.31 55.77 -26.05
N THR A 468 23.03 55.56 -26.20
CA THR A 468 22.05 56.64 -26.36
C THR A 468 20.61 56.13 -26.38
N LYS A 469 19.77 56.68 -25.51
CA LYS A 469 18.34 56.84 -25.72
C LYS A 469 18.09 58.01 -26.65
N PRO A 470 17.03 58.04 -27.46
CA PRO A 470 16.01 59.03 -27.25
C PRO A 470 14.57 58.51 -27.31
N LYS A 471 13.77 59.06 -26.37
CA LYS A 471 12.55 59.89 -26.45
C LYS A 471 11.43 59.36 -27.33
N ALA A 472 10.33 58.95 -26.78
CA ALA A 472 9.14 59.62 -26.25
C ALA A 472 8.29 60.42 -27.27
N GLU A 473 6.97 60.20 -27.06
CA GLU A 473 5.80 60.93 -27.63
C GLU A 473 5.20 60.32 -28.89
N THR A 474 3.96 59.93 -28.90
CA THR A 474 2.73 60.68 -28.64
C THR A 474 1.52 59.77 -28.50
N LYS A 475 0.67 60.05 -27.53
CA LYS A 475 -0.76 59.70 -27.56
C LYS A 475 -1.48 60.71 -28.45
N PRO A 476 -2.60 60.34 -29.10
CA PRO A 476 -3.85 60.99 -28.82
C PRO A 476 -5.02 60.04 -28.67
N LYS A 477 -5.77 60.34 -27.65
CA LYS A 477 -7.13 60.91 -27.56
C LYS A 477 -8.31 60.00 -27.89
N ALA A 478 -9.09 59.85 -26.87
CA ALA A 478 -10.43 59.31 -26.73
C ALA A 478 -11.48 60.08 -27.56
N GLU A 479 -12.58 59.44 -27.73
CA GLU A 479 -13.99 59.85 -27.98
C GLU A 479 -14.61 58.91 -28.99
N ALA A 480 -15.80 58.34 -28.87
CA ALA A 480 -17.02 58.69 -28.19
C ALA A 480 -17.93 57.48 -28.12
N LYS A 481 -18.72 57.40 -27.04
CA LYS A 481 -19.97 56.64 -26.99
C LYS A 481 -21.02 57.39 -27.81
N PRO A 482 -22.03 56.68 -28.40
CA PRO A 482 -23.40 56.98 -28.09
C PRO A 482 -24.22 55.73 -27.79
N LYS A 483 -24.94 55.85 -26.70
CA LYS A 483 -26.39 55.97 -26.44
C LYS A 483 -27.25 54.78 -26.80
N ALA A 484 -27.91 54.36 -25.74
CA ALA A 484 -29.05 53.47 -25.57
C ALA A 484 -30.32 53.99 -26.28
N GLU A 485 -31.20 53.06 -26.48
CA GLU A 485 -32.70 53.08 -26.59
C GLU A 485 -33.10 51.98 -27.57
N ALA A 486 -34.09 51.13 -27.35
CA ALA A 486 -35.26 51.15 -26.54
C ALA A 486 -35.85 49.70 -26.44
N LYS A 487 -36.50 49.42 -25.31
CA LYS A 487 -37.49 48.36 -25.22
C LYS A 487 -38.77 48.77 -25.92
N PRO A 488 -39.58 47.81 -26.44
CA PRO A 488 -40.97 47.71 -26.00
C PRO A 488 -41.40 46.27 -25.65
N LYS A 489 -41.98 46.17 -24.47
CA LYS A 489 -43.38 45.89 -24.06
C LYS A 489 -43.96 44.50 -24.43
N ALA A 490 -44.35 43.92 -23.34
CA ALA A 490 -45.18 42.77 -23.04
C ALA A 490 -46.57 42.79 -23.70
N ALA A 491 -47.11 41.58 -23.92
CA ALA A 491 -48.48 41.10 -23.77
C ALA A 491 -48.58 39.75 -24.52
N ALA A 492 -49.27 38.71 -24.09
CA ALA A 492 -50.28 38.43 -23.12
C ALA A 492 -50.37 36.88 -22.97
N LYS A 493 -50.76 36.41 -21.79
CA LYS A 493 -51.37 35.08 -21.59
C LYS A 493 -52.79 35.10 -22.15
N PRO A 494 -53.34 33.94 -22.55
CA PRO A 494 -54.39 33.33 -21.76
C PRO A 494 -54.32 31.80 -21.61
N GLN A 495 -54.66 31.33 -20.38
CA GLN A 495 -55.74 30.43 -19.93
C GLN A 495 -55.79 29.05 -20.62
N ALA A 496 -55.51 27.96 -19.92
CA ALA A 496 -56.28 27.15 -18.94
C ALA A 496 -57.44 26.34 -19.55
N GLU A 497 -57.56 25.10 -19.09
CA GLU A 497 -58.62 24.08 -19.19
C GLU A 497 -58.34 22.98 -20.26
N ALA A 498 -58.48 21.68 -19.98
CA ALA A 498 -59.19 20.90 -18.99
C ALA A 498 -58.69 19.46 -18.98
N LYS A 499 -58.74 18.81 -17.81
CA LYS A 499 -58.78 17.33 -17.66
C LYS A 499 -60.13 16.81 -18.14
N PRO A 500 -60.21 15.54 -18.63
CA PRO A 500 -60.95 14.55 -17.89
C PRO A 500 -60.35 13.12 -17.81
N LYS A 501 -60.50 12.49 -16.65
CA LYS A 501 -61.04 11.16 -16.23
C LYS A 501 -60.63 9.93 -17.05
N ALA A 502 -59.93 8.99 -16.48
CA ALA A 502 -60.24 7.84 -15.62
C ALA A 502 -61.15 6.75 -16.24
N GLU A 503 -60.75 5.49 -15.94
CA GLU A 503 -61.43 4.18 -16.10
C GLU A 503 -60.92 3.36 -17.31
N THR A 504 -60.54 2.11 -17.19
CA THR A 504 -60.92 0.98 -16.35
C THR A 504 -59.92 -0.20 -16.53
N LYS A 505 -59.68 -0.95 -15.45
CA LYS A 505 -59.20 -2.33 -15.49
C LYS A 505 -60.27 -3.27 -16.04
N PRO A 506 -59.90 -4.44 -16.64
CA PRO A 506 -60.25 -5.69 -15.96
C PRO A 506 -59.18 -6.80 -16.04
N LYS A 507 -59.01 -7.44 -14.87
CA LYS A 507 -59.13 -8.86 -14.47
C LYS A 507 -58.53 -9.97 -15.30
N ALA A 508 -57.64 -10.65 -14.67
CA ALA A 508 -57.22 -12.04 -14.57
C ALA A 508 -58.05 -13.17 -15.21
N LYS A 509 -57.32 -14.20 -15.67
CA LYS A 509 -57.64 -15.67 -15.59
C LYS A 509 -56.38 -16.42 -16.02
N ALA A 510 -55.73 -17.16 -15.14
CA ALA A 510 -55.89 -18.53 -14.72
C ALA A 510 -55.15 -19.53 -15.61
N ALA A 511 -54.23 -20.25 -14.95
CA ALA A 511 -53.48 -21.44 -15.45
C ALA A 511 -54.42 -22.63 -15.79
N PRO A 512 -53.88 -23.63 -16.52
CA PRO A 512 -53.82 -24.93 -15.85
C PRO A 512 -52.55 -25.76 -16.08
N LYS A 513 -52.42 -26.70 -15.17
CA LYS A 513 -51.55 -27.79 -14.81
C LYS A 513 -51.19 -28.79 -15.91
N ALA A 514 -49.96 -29.31 -15.78
CA ALA A 514 -49.50 -30.72 -15.63
C ALA A 514 -49.63 -31.73 -16.79
N ALA A 515 -48.51 -32.39 -17.05
CA ALA A 515 -48.20 -33.83 -17.04
C ALA A 515 -46.99 -34.10 -17.92
N ASP A 516 -45.94 -34.60 -17.43
CA ASP A 516 -45.45 -35.95 -17.05
C ASP A 516 -44.87 -36.75 -18.25
N LYS A 517 -43.72 -37.35 -17.94
CA LYS A 517 -43.04 -38.52 -18.51
C LYS A 517 -41.88 -38.34 -19.47
N SER A 518 -40.73 -38.55 -18.92
CA SER A 518 -39.84 -39.74 -19.00
C SER A 518 -38.86 -39.85 -20.17
N GLN A 519 -37.64 -40.10 -19.71
CA GLN A 519 -36.60 -41.02 -20.24
C GLN A 519 -35.68 -40.55 -21.36
N SER A 520 -34.48 -40.50 -21.01
CA SER A 520 -33.30 -41.33 -21.30
C SER A 520 -32.19 -40.70 -22.12
N SER A 521 -31.03 -40.75 -21.45
CA SER A 521 -29.71 -41.17 -21.94
C SER A 521 -28.96 -40.33 -22.96
N ASN A 522 -27.81 -39.90 -22.49
CA ASN A 522 -26.47 -40.28 -22.97
C ASN A 522 -25.65 -39.26 -23.71
N LYS A 523 -24.46 -39.01 -23.11
CA LYS A 523 -23.14 -38.70 -23.71
C LYS A 523 -22.96 -37.46 -24.58
N GLY A 524 -22.03 -36.67 -24.14
CA GLY A 524 -21.26 -35.75 -25.00
C GLY A 524 -20.48 -34.73 -24.16
N SER A 525 -19.24 -35.09 -23.88
CA SER A 525 -18.17 -34.17 -23.55
C SER A 525 -18.13 -32.98 -24.51
N ASP A 526 -18.02 -31.76 -24.00
CA ASP A 526 -17.11 -30.79 -24.61
C ASP A 526 -16.98 -29.52 -23.73
N ALA A 527 -15.74 -29.30 -23.37
CA ALA A 527 -14.96 -28.07 -23.34
C ALA A 527 -15.62 -26.78 -22.82
N PHE A 528 -15.26 -26.47 -21.60
CA PHE A 528 -15.31 -25.12 -21.05
C PHE A 528 -13.95 -24.45 -21.32
N GLU A 529 -13.82 -23.76 -22.41
CA GLU A 529 -12.77 -22.75 -22.62
C GLU A 529 -13.23 -21.45 -21.98
N GLY A 530 -12.80 -21.25 -20.75
CA GLY A 530 -12.88 -19.97 -20.05
C GLY A 530 -11.76 -19.05 -20.48
N ASN A 531 -12.12 -17.93 -20.99
CA ASN A 531 -11.29 -16.80 -21.38
C ASN A 531 -10.42 -16.32 -20.20
N MET A 532 -9.13 -16.69 -20.22
CA MET A 532 -8.11 -16.11 -19.37
C MET A 532 -7.61 -14.81 -20.00
N PRO A 533 -7.44 -13.73 -19.25
CA PRO A 533 -6.80 -12.53 -19.78
C PRO A 533 -5.36 -12.82 -20.22
N ASP A 534 -4.98 -12.36 -21.40
CA ASP A 534 -3.67 -12.53 -22.05
C ASP A 534 -2.45 -12.00 -21.27
N PHE A 535 -2.64 -11.56 -20.05
CA PHE A 535 -1.61 -11.00 -19.18
C PHE A 535 -0.82 -12.06 -18.39
N LEU A 536 -1.29 -13.31 -18.33
CA LEU A 536 -0.68 -14.39 -17.53
C LEU A 536 -0.31 -15.65 -18.35
N LYS A 537 -0.21 -15.54 -19.67
CA LYS A 537 0.38 -16.57 -20.52
C LYS A 537 1.87 -16.37 -20.69
#